data_b6027c2a910ed755525ab2b71a4d0699
#
_entry.id   b6027c2a910ed755525ab2b71a4d0699
#
_cell.length_a   1.000
_cell.length_b   1.000
_cell.length_c   1.000
_cell.angle_alpha   90.00
_cell.angle_beta   90.00
_cell.angle_gamma   90.00
#
_symmetry.space_group_name_H-M   'P 1'
#
loop_
_entity.id
_entity.type
_entity.pdbx_description
1 polymer ?
#
loop_
_entity_poly.entity_id
_entity_poly.type
_entity_poly.pdbx_seq_one_letter_code
_entity_poly.pdbx_strand_id
1 'polypeptide(L)'
;MLNDLNKIAKDTNFFLKKYLRKQKYSGLISPMNYGLFSGGKKIRSKILVDVGKIFNISYKKLITIGAAVECIHAYTLIHDDLPCMDDDDYRRGKLSVHKKFNEAQAILAGDSLHDIAFEILSSSASKK
;
A
#
# COMPACT_ATOMS: atom_id res chain seq x y z
N MET A 1 6.48 -8.20 20.61
CA MET A 1 5.28 -8.06 19.75
C MET A 1 5.17 -6.67 19.11
N LEU A 2 5.15 -5.58 19.86
CA LEU A 2 5.14 -4.20 19.30
C LEU A 2 6.39 -3.88 18.47
N ASN A 3 7.58 -4.28 18.91
CA ASN A 3 8.82 -4.10 18.14
C ASN A 3 8.80 -4.82 16.79
N ASP A 4 8.17 -5.99 16.73
CA ASP A 4 8.04 -6.79 15.51
C ASP A 4 7.08 -6.13 14.50
N LEU A 5 5.94 -5.59 15.00
CA LEU A 5 4.99 -4.85 14.16
C LEU A 5 5.65 -3.60 13.56
N ASN A 6 6.35 -2.83 14.37
CA ASN A 6 7.04 -1.61 13.94
C ASN A 6 8.13 -1.91 12.90
N LYS A 7 8.88 -3.00 13.10
CA LYS A 7 9.90 -3.44 12.15
C LYS A 7 9.27 -3.82 10.81
N ILE A 8 8.23 -4.64 10.82
CA ILE A 8 7.53 -5.07 9.59
C ILE A 8 6.93 -3.87 8.87
N ALA A 9 6.30 -2.94 9.60
CA ALA A 9 5.76 -1.72 9.01
C ALA A 9 6.85 -0.87 8.35
N LYS A 10 8.00 -0.71 9.02
CA LYS A 10 9.16 0.04 8.49
C LYS A 10 9.71 -0.62 7.23
N ASP A 11 9.91 -1.94 7.25
CA ASP A 11 10.48 -2.69 6.13
C ASP A 11 9.52 -2.71 4.93
N THR A 12 8.21 -2.86 5.17
CA THR A 12 7.17 -2.77 4.14
C THR A 12 7.14 -1.37 3.50
N ASN A 13 7.17 -0.32 4.32
CA ASN A 13 7.19 1.06 3.82
C ASN A 13 8.48 1.37 3.05
N PHE A 14 9.62 0.86 3.50
CA PHE A 14 10.90 1.01 2.81
C PHE A 14 10.86 0.36 1.42
N PHE A 15 10.36 -0.87 1.34
CA PHE A 15 10.17 -1.57 0.07
C PHE A 15 9.29 -0.77 -0.89
N LEU A 16 8.12 -0.32 -0.43
CA LEU A 16 7.16 0.44 -1.25
C LEU A 16 7.72 1.78 -1.72
N LYS A 17 8.41 2.52 -0.85
CA LYS A 17 9.06 3.79 -1.23
C LYS A 17 10.12 3.57 -2.30
N LYS A 18 10.94 2.53 -2.14
CA LYS A 18 11.96 2.17 -3.14
C LYS A 18 11.32 1.73 -4.46
N TYR A 19 10.21 0.99 -4.40
CA TYR A 19 9.47 0.54 -5.58
C TYR A 19 8.87 1.73 -6.35
N LEU A 20 8.16 2.62 -5.67
CA LEU A 20 7.54 3.80 -6.30
C LEU A 20 8.56 4.78 -6.89
N ARG A 21 9.75 4.92 -6.29
CA ARG A 21 10.84 5.75 -6.86
C ARG A 21 11.34 5.26 -8.23
N LYS A 22 11.15 3.99 -8.55
CA LYS A 22 11.55 3.41 -9.84
C LYS A 22 10.50 3.62 -10.93
N GLN A 23 9.29 4.03 -10.55
CA GLN A 23 8.24 4.32 -11.52
C GLN A 23 8.59 5.58 -12.30
N LYS A 24 8.19 5.62 -13.57
CA LYS A 24 8.34 6.82 -14.38
C LYS A 24 7.54 7.97 -13.74
N TYR A 25 8.07 9.18 -13.84
CA TYR A 25 7.37 10.37 -13.36
C TYR A 25 5.95 10.44 -13.94
N SER A 26 5.00 10.62 -13.06
CA SER A 26 3.60 10.80 -13.40
C SER A 26 2.95 11.68 -12.33
N GLY A 27 1.92 12.44 -12.72
CA GLY A 27 1.12 13.24 -11.78
C GLY A 27 0.42 12.41 -10.69
N LEU A 28 0.40 11.08 -10.83
CA LEU A 28 -0.21 10.16 -9.86
C LEU A 28 0.74 9.76 -8.73
N ILE A 29 2.04 9.97 -8.83
CA ILE A 29 3.00 9.59 -7.78
C ILE A 29 2.70 10.28 -6.46
N SER A 30 2.37 11.57 -6.46
CA SER A 30 2.02 12.31 -5.25
C SER A 30 0.74 11.80 -4.58
N PRO A 31 -0.41 11.65 -5.25
CA PRO A 31 -1.60 11.10 -4.61
C PRO A 31 -1.44 9.63 -4.19
N MET A 32 -0.70 8.79 -4.94
CA MET A 32 -0.37 7.42 -4.54
C MET A 32 0.45 7.38 -3.25
N ASN A 33 1.53 8.16 -3.17
CA ASN A 33 2.35 8.26 -1.95
C ASN A 33 1.52 8.77 -0.77
N TYR A 34 0.70 9.78 -0.99
CA TYR A 34 -0.15 10.35 0.05
C TYR A 34 -1.12 9.30 0.61
N GLY A 35 -1.85 8.56 -0.25
CA GLY A 35 -2.78 7.51 0.17
C GLY A 35 -2.09 6.32 0.83
N LEU A 36 -0.96 5.88 0.28
CA LEU A 36 -0.25 4.69 0.75
C LEU A 36 0.48 4.91 2.09
N PHE A 37 1.01 6.12 2.32
CA PHE A 37 1.82 6.46 3.50
C PHE A 37 1.13 7.40 4.50
N SER A 38 -0.19 7.61 4.39
CA SER A 38 -0.97 8.46 5.29
C SER A 38 -1.11 7.94 6.73
N GLY A 39 -0.35 6.93 7.10
CA GLY A 39 -0.37 6.30 8.41
C GLY A 39 -0.83 4.84 8.36
N GLY A 40 -1.17 4.31 9.53
CA GLY A 40 -1.57 2.92 9.68
C GLY A 40 -0.44 2.01 10.13
N LYS A 41 -0.82 0.95 10.85
CA LYS A 41 0.10 0.04 11.53
C LYS A 41 0.60 -1.11 10.64
N LYS A 42 0.18 -1.18 9.38
CA LYS A 42 0.51 -2.28 8.46
C LYS A 42 0.21 -3.67 9.06
N ILE A 43 -0.95 -3.79 9.69
CA ILE A 43 -1.37 -5.02 10.38
C ILE A 43 -1.53 -6.19 9.41
N ARG A 44 -1.98 -5.94 8.18
CA ARG A 44 -2.14 -6.98 7.15
C ARG A 44 -0.80 -7.59 6.77
N SER A 45 0.23 -6.77 6.59
CA SER A 45 1.61 -7.24 6.38
C SER A 45 2.11 -8.04 7.58
N LYS A 46 1.79 -7.62 8.81
CA LYS A 46 2.17 -8.35 10.03
C LYS A 46 1.56 -9.75 10.06
N ILE A 47 0.25 -9.86 9.85
CA ILE A 47 -0.45 -11.16 9.82
C ILE A 47 0.15 -12.06 8.74
N LEU A 48 0.37 -11.54 7.54
CA LEU A 48 0.98 -12.29 6.44
C LEU A 48 2.38 -12.79 6.79
N VAL A 49 3.20 -11.96 7.42
CA VAL A 49 4.56 -12.32 7.83
C VAL A 49 4.51 -13.41 8.90
N ASP A 50 3.64 -13.29 9.90
CA ASP A 50 3.55 -14.27 10.98
C ASP A 50 3.10 -15.64 10.47
N VAL A 51 2.05 -15.67 9.63
CA VAL A 51 1.58 -16.91 9.01
C VAL A 51 2.64 -17.50 8.10
N GLY A 52 3.28 -16.69 7.26
CA GLY A 52 4.31 -17.15 6.33
C GLY A 52 5.54 -17.74 7.02
N LYS A 53 5.90 -17.22 8.20
CA LYS A 53 6.98 -17.80 9.03
C LYS A 53 6.68 -19.24 9.47
N ILE A 54 5.41 -19.58 9.73
CA ILE A 54 5.00 -20.94 10.09
C ILE A 54 5.32 -21.91 8.96
N PHE A 55 5.25 -21.46 7.71
CA PHE A 55 5.58 -22.24 6.52
C PHE A 55 7.04 -22.08 6.05
N ASN A 56 7.91 -21.53 6.89
CA ASN A 56 9.33 -21.32 6.58
C ASN A 56 9.59 -20.48 5.31
N ILE A 57 8.68 -19.56 4.98
CA ILE A 57 8.87 -18.64 3.86
C ILE A 57 9.84 -17.53 4.26
N SER A 58 10.78 -17.19 3.38
CA SER A 58 11.79 -16.17 3.68
C SER A 58 11.15 -14.80 3.98
N TYR A 59 11.68 -14.11 4.98
CA TYR A 59 11.21 -12.80 5.43
C TYR A 59 11.14 -11.78 4.29
N LYS A 60 12.17 -11.75 3.43
CA LYS A 60 12.21 -10.85 2.27
C LYS A 60 11.03 -11.07 1.31
N LYS A 61 10.70 -12.33 1.04
CA LYS A 61 9.54 -12.69 0.20
C LYS A 61 8.23 -12.28 0.86
N LEU A 62 8.11 -12.48 2.17
CA LEU A 62 6.92 -12.09 2.95
C LEU A 62 6.71 -10.56 2.95
N ILE A 63 7.77 -9.77 3.11
CA ILE A 63 7.69 -8.31 3.01
C ILE A 63 7.25 -7.86 1.61
N THR A 64 7.77 -8.49 0.57
CA THR A 64 7.37 -8.19 -0.82
C THR A 64 5.88 -8.45 -1.04
N ILE A 65 5.37 -9.61 -0.62
CA ILE A 65 3.95 -9.96 -0.74
C ILE A 65 3.09 -9.06 0.17
N GLY A 66 3.54 -8.81 1.39
CA GLY A 66 2.88 -7.89 2.33
C GLY A 66 2.75 -6.47 1.76
N ALA A 67 3.77 -6.00 1.04
CA ALA A 67 3.71 -4.71 0.36
C ALA A 67 2.61 -4.65 -0.71
N ALA A 68 2.43 -5.72 -1.49
CA ALA A 68 1.33 -5.82 -2.45
C ALA A 68 -0.03 -5.78 -1.76
N VAL A 69 -0.20 -6.51 -0.65
CA VAL A 69 -1.44 -6.48 0.14
C VAL A 69 -1.74 -5.09 0.68
N GLU A 70 -0.73 -4.34 1.13
CA GLU A 70 -0.91 -2.96 1.59
C GLU A 70 -1.25 -1.98 0.46
N CYS A 71 -0.77 -2.23 -0.78
CA CYS A 71 -1.21 -1.47 -1.94
C CYS A 71 -2.70 -1.69 -2.23
N ILE A 72 -3.19 -2.94 -2.21
CA ILE A 72 -4.62 -3.25 -2.35
C ILE A 72 -5.42 -2.57 -1.23
N HIS A 73 -4.96 -2.65 0.01
CA HIS A 73 -5.64 -1.99 1.11
C HIS A 73 -5.71 -0.47 0.93
N ALA A 74 -4.61 0.17 0.52
CA ALA A 74 -4.61 1.62 0.26
C ALA A 74 -5.56 1.99 -0.88
N TYR A 75 -5.58 1.22 -1.97
CA TYR A 75 -6.53 1.37 -3.06
C TYR A 75 -7.98 1.34 -2.55
N THR A 76 -8.36 0.33 -1.77
CA THR A 76 -9.74 0.23 -1.26
C THR A 76 -10.11 1.44 -0.41
N LEU A 77 -9.20 1.92 0.46
CA LEU A 77 -9.47 3.09 1.29
C LEU A 77 -9.62 4.38 0.48
N ILE A 78 -8.79 4.58 -0.54
CA ILE A 78 -8.87 5.75 -1.41
C ILE A 78 -10.21 5.79 -2.14
N HIS A 79 -10.67 4.65 -2.66
CA HIS A 79 -11.92 4.57 -3.40
C HIS A 79 -13.14 4.62 -2.47
N ASP A 80 -13.08 3.99 -1.28
CA ASP A 80 -14.17 4.04 -0.31
C ASP A 80 -14.46 5.48 0.17
N ASP A 81 -13.43 6.34 0.25
CA ASP A 81 -13.57 7.74 0.67
C ASP A 81 -14.26 8.64 -0.38
N LEU A 82 -14.37 8.21 -1.63
CA LEU A 82 -14.94 9.01 -2.71
C LEU A 82 -16.40 9.43 -2.43
N PRO A 83 -16.86 10.59 -2.96
CA PRO A 83 -18.23 11.05 -2.78
C PRO A 83 -19.30 10.07 -3.24
N CYS A 84 -19.01 9.26 -4.25
CA CYS A 84 -19.92 8.23 -4.76
C CYS A 84 -19.93 6.93 -3.91
N MET A 85 -19.06 6.84 -2.90
CA MET A 85 -18.96 5.71 -1.98
C MET A 85 -19.33 6.17 -0.56
N ASP A 86 -18.39 6.20 0.38
CA ASP A 86 -18.66 6.59 1.78
C ASP A 86 -18.68 8.12 2.00
N ASP A 87 -18.21 8.90 1.02
CA ASP A 87 -18.16 10.38 1.04
C ASP A 87 -17.42 10.93 2.27
N ASP A 88 -16.23 10.41 2.54
CA ASP A 88 -15.41 10.82 3.67
C ASP A 88 -14.42 11.93 3.29
N ASP A 89 -14.46 13.04 4.02
CA ASP A 89 -13.52 14.16 3.81
C ASP A 89 -12.18 13.92 4.49
N TYR A 90 -12.15 13.11 5.54
CA TYR A 90 -10.97 12.84 6.36
C TYR A 90 -10.75 11.35 6.59
N ARG A 91 -9.46 10.97 6.65
CA ARG A 91 -9.01 9.64 7.05
C ARG A 91 -7.82 9.76 7.99
N ARG A 92 -7.92 9.16 9.20
CA ARG A 92 -6.87 9.22 10.23
C ARG A 92 -6.43 10.64 10.56
N GLY A 93 -7.37 11.58 10.64
CA GLY A 93 -7.13 12.98 10.96
C GLY A 93 -6.51 13.81 9.83
N LYS A 94 -6.37 13.26 8.62
CA LYS A 94 -5.89 13.95 7.42
C LYS A 94 -6.98 13.99 6.35
N LEU A 95 -6.91 14.96 5.45
CA LEU A 95 -7.80 14.98 4.29
C LEU A 95 -7.70 13.66 3.52
N SER A 96 -8.85 13.15 3.05
CA SER A 96 -8.88 12.04 2.11
C SER A 96 -8.20 12.43 0.79
N VAL A 97 -7.78 11.44 -0.02
CA VAL A 97 -7.01 11.70 -1.25
C VAL A 97 -7.77 12.62 -2.20
N HIS A 98 -9.08 12.38 -2.41
CA HIS A 98 -9.88 13.22 -3.31
C HIS A 98 -10.06 14.67 -2.82
N LYS A 99 -10.00 14.88 -1.51
CA LYS A 99 -10.04 16.24 -0.92
C LYS A 99 -8.69 16.94 -0.99
N LYS A 100 -7.61 16.20 -0.79
CA LYS A 100 -6.24 16.72 -0.87
C LYS A 100 -5.83 17.08 -2.30
N PHE A 101 -6.26 16.25 -3.26
CA PHE A 101 -5.96 16.42 -4.69
C PHE A 101 -7.25 16.71 -5.46
N ASN A 102 -7.87 15.73 -6.08
CA ASN A 102 -9.20 15.76 -6.68
C ASN A 102 -9.72 14.34 -6.90
N GLU A 103 -10.98 14.22 -7.30
CA GLU A 103 -11.62 12.90 -7.50
C GLU A 103 -10.94 12.07 -8.60
N ALA A 104 -10.62 12.69 -9.74
CA ALA A 104 -9.97 11.98 -10.84
C ALA A 104 -8.60 11.42 -10.44
N GLN A 105 -7.80 12.21 -9.72
CA GLN A 105 -6.50 11.75 -9.21
C GLN A 105 -6.66 10.67 -8.14
N ALA A 106 -7.70 10.72 -7.30
CA ALA A 106 -7.97 9.68 -6.33
C ALA A 106 -8.35 8.36 -7.01
N ILE A 107 -9.23 8.39 -8.00
CA ILE A 107 -9.62 7.21 -8.77
C ILE A 107 -8.39 6.58 -9.43
N LEU A 108 -7.62 7.37 -10.18
CA LEU A 108 -6.46 6.87 -10.92
C LEU A 108 -5.31 6.43 -10.00
N ALA A 109 -5.11 7.09 -8.85
CA ALA A 109 -4.13 6.67 -7.86
C ALA A 109 -4.51 5.31 -7.24
N GLY A 110 -5.79 5.11 -6.93
CA GLY A 110 -6.29 3.82 -6.47
C GLY A 110 -6.08 2.72 -7.50
N ASP A 111 -6.48 2.95 -8.75
CA ASP A 111 -6.26 2.00 -9.87
C ASP A 111 -4.79 1.66 -10.03
N SER A 112 -3.91 2.67 -10.00
CA SER A 112 -2.46 2.45 -10.13
C SER A 112 -1.89 1.63 -8.96
N LEU A 113 -2.35 1.84 -7.73
CA LEU A 113 -1.93 1.01 -6.58
C LEU A 113 -2.43 -0.42 -6.68
N HIS A 114 -3.63 -0.63 -7.21
CA HIS A 114 -4.16 -1.96 -7.52
C HIS A 114 -3.26 -2.68 -8.54
N ASP A 115 -2.93 -2.03 -9.64
CA ASP A 115 -2.08 -2.61 -10.69
C ASP A 115 -0.65 -2.89 -10.19
N ILE A 116 -0.07 -1.98 -9.42
CA ILE A 116 1.24 -2.16 -8.79
C ILE A 116 1.25 -3.39 -7.87
N ALA A 117 0.18 -3.66 -7.13
CA ALA A 117 0.09 -4.85 -6.29
C ALA A 117 0.24 -6.13 -7.12
N PHE A 118 -0.44 -6.23 -8.24
CA PHE A 118 -0.34 -7.39 -9.14
C PHE A 118 1.02 -7.45 -9.85
N GLU A 119 1.60 -6.32 -10.22
CA GLU A 119 2.96 -6.26 -10.77
C GLU A 119 3.99 -6.80 -9.76
N ILE A 120 3.92 -6.39 -8.49
CA ILE A 120 4.78 -6.90 -7.41
C ILE A 120 4.62 -8.42 -7.27
N LEU A 121 3.39 -8.93 -7.24
CA LEU A 121 3.11 -10.35 -7.07
C LEU A 121 3.62 -11.18 -8.26
N SER A 122 3.38 -10.75 -9.49
CA SER A 122 3.82 -11.44 -10.68
C SER A 122 5.34 -11.48 -10.80
N SER A 123 6.01 -10.38 -10.50
CA SER A 123 7.48 -10.29 -10.47
C SER A 123 8.10 -11.15 -9.37
N SER A 124 7.40 -11.34 -8.25
CA SER A 124 7.82 -12.21 -7.15
C SER A 124 7.67 -13.69 -7.50
N ALA A 125 6.65 -14.07 -8.26
CA ALA A 125 6.39 -15.44 -8.69
C ALA A 125 7.39 -15.93 -9.74
N SER A 126 7.88 -15.04 -10.61
CA SER A 126 8.82 -15.39 -11.69
C SER A 126 10.27 -15.63 -11.24
N LYS A 127 10.61 -15.29 -10.00
CA LYS A 127 11.92 -15.57 -9.39
C LYS A 127 11.86 -16.88 -8.62
N LYS A 128 11.98 -17.99 -9.35
CA LYS A 128 12.25 -19.32 -8.75
C LYS A 128 13.72 -19.46 -8.37
#